data_5e9ba8a22b05110ddeb24cf346f0cd37
#
_entry.id   5e9ba8a22b05110ddeb24cf346f0cd37
#
_cell.length_a   1.000
_cell.length_b   1.000
_cell.length_c   1.000
_cell.angle_alpha   90.00
_cell.angle_beta   90.00
_cell.angle_gamma   90.00
#
_symmetry.space_group_name_H-M   'P 1'
#
loop_
_entity.id
_entity.type
_entity.pdbx_description
1 polymer ?
#
loop_
_entity_poly.entity_id
_entity_poly.type
_entity_poly.pdbx_seq_one_letter_code
_entity_poly.pdbx_strand_id
1 'polypeptide(L)'
;MKIGCNYWTSNAGTHMWDDWDEAVVRRDFALMREAGMQLVRVFPLWSSFQPLTLLRRWGGMRAELLMNGKPLPETPCGLAGVDETQIQRFRTMCDIAEENGIELIVGLVTGWMSGVLYMPPAFDGLNLMSDPLAVKWEVRFVRCFVRELKDKPAIKAWELGNECNCMAVLKSPEEAWNWTNAITSAIRLEDTTRPVGSGMHGIMPAVDEEFVAPTNWSIEAQGELCDFLTSHPYPHTTSKSSARLDRHDSIRLALQAAIETRLYGDIGRRSAFVEEIGTFSSSYCNDETKALFVRSSMYQVWAHGSSAYLWWCAFEHSVLDFPPYTWSTWERELGMYDENFHLRPVGKALRAFKEMQETLPFKELPMFRRNAVCVLTREQDFKSFMENGWAAFVLAKQAGFDIEFQFIDEPLRDSQLYIVPGIIGTNWSRSFEYKALIDKAKQGATVYFSLDGGDLSPFAEAFGATVVTRETRTSSAAFDFDGIHYQLSAPYRLLIQPNDAEILGAEQDGNPILLRHAIGKGEIYLMTVPMERHTAVTPNAYATDAPAWYRIYKRIAANVIAKRIAQSGNPLVTLTEHFFSDGHAVVIAVNNSPSEVPATLLLADGWTIKWQNKSTVLLQDGAVFELVRP
;
A
#
# COMPACT_ATOMS: atom_id res chain seq x y z
N MET A 1 -8.80 -2.66 13.80
CA MET A 1 -8.36 -3.23 12.51
C MET A 1 -8.61 -4.73 12.54
N LYS A 2 -9.25 -5.30 11.52
CA LYS A 2 -9.48 -6.76 11.44
C LYS A 2 -8.20 -7.48 11.02
N ILE A 3 -7.94 -8.63 11.63
CA ILE A 3 -6.82 -9.51 11.28
C ILE A 3 -7.37 -10.69 10.50
N GLY A 4 -6.70 -11.02 9.42
CA GLY A 4 -7.16 -12.07 8.52
C GLY A 4 -6.07 -12.71 7.68
N CYS A 5 -6.50 -13.55 6.77
CA CYS A 5 -5.63 -14.21 5.79
C CYS A 5 -6.35 -14.48 4.47
N ASN A 6 -5.58 -14.82 3.47
CA ASN A 6 -6.05 -15.36 2.20
C ASN A 6 -6.14 -16.87 2.29
N TYR A 7 -7.11 -17.49 1.63
CA TYR A 7 -7.40 -18.90 1.80
C TYR A 7 -7.52 -19.65 0.48
N TRP A 8 -6.72 -20.69 0.37
CA TRP A 8 -6.89 -21.87 -0.44
C TRP A 8 -6.86 -23.08 0.48
N THR A 9 -7.57 -24.18 0.12
CA THR A 9 -7.59 -25.38 0.99
C THR A 9 -6.19 -25.95 1.19
N SER A 10 -5.94 -26.43 2.40
CA SER A 10 -4.64 -26.97 2.79
C SER A 10 -4.21 -28.21 1.99
N ASN A 11 -5.17 -28.98 1.46
CA ASN A 11 -4.91 -30.21 0.72
C ASN A 11 -4.82 -30.05 -0.80
N ALA A 12 -5.45 -29.00 -1.37
CA ALA A 12 -5.63 -28.88 -2.80
C ALA A 12 -5.25 -27.50 -3.38
N GLY A 13 -4.95 -26.52 -2.54
CA GLY A 13 -4.57 -25.20 -3.02
C GLY A 13 -5.53 -24.65 -4.07
N THR A 14 -5.02 -24.18 -5.21
CA THR A 14 -5.83 -23.64 -6.31
C THR A 14 -6.77 -24.64 -6.97
N HIS A 15 -6.58 -25.95 -6.76
CA HIS A 15 -7.51 -26.99 -7.24
C HIS A 15 -8.67 -27.24 -6.28
N MET A 16 -8.82 -26.48 -5.19
CA MET A 16 -9.83 -26.73 -4.15
C MET A 16 -11.27 -26.90 -4.68
N TRP A 17 -11.60 -26.24 -5.77
CA TRP A 17 -12.95 -26.30 -6.34
C TRP A 17 -13.21 -27.57 -7.15
N ASP A 18 -12.19 -28.12 -7.78
CA ASP A 18 -12.26 -29.36 -8.55
C ASP A 18 -12.08 -30.56 -7.63
N ASP A 19 -11.19 -30.47 -6.65
CA ASP A 19 -10.88 -31.48 -5.62
C ASP A 19 -11.55 -31.12 -4.28
N TRP A 20 -12.82 -30.75 -4.31
CA TRP A 20 -13.57 -30.30 -3.15
C TRP A 20 -13.72 -31.37 -2.06
N ASP A 21 -13.27 -31.04 -0.85
CA ASP A 21 -13.46 -31.83 0.37
C ASP A 21 -14.00 -30.93 1.50
N GLU A 22 -15.31 -31.08 1.82
CA GLU A 22 -15.96 -30.31 2.88
C GLU A 22 -15.32 -30.53 4.25
N ALA A 23 -14.83 -31.75 4.55
CA ALA A 23 -14.21 -32.04 5.84
C ALA A 23 -12.89 -31.28 6.02
N VAL A 24 -12.13 -31.12 4.94
CA VAL A 24 -10.91 -30.29 4.93
C VAL A 24 -11.28 -28.83 5.13
N VAL A 25 -12.26 -28.29 4.41
CA VAL A 25 -12.70 -26.90 4.57
C VAL A 25 -13.15 -26.62 6.02
N ARG A 26 -13.92 -27.52 6.63
CA ARG A 26 -14.34 -27.39 8.03
C ARG A 26 -13.17 -27.35 9.01
N ARG A 27 -12.20 -28.23 8.83
CA ARG A 27 -10.97 -28.24 9.63
C ARG A 27 -10.17 -26.94 9.46
N ASP A 28 -9.97 -26.54 8.23
CA ASP A 28 -9.18 -25.36 7.89
C ASP A 28 -9.78 -24.08 8.49
N PHE A 29 -11.10 -23.90 8.41
CA PHE A 29 -11.80 -22.76 9.05
C PHE A 29 -11.72 -22.81 10.57
N ALA A 30 -11.80 -24.00 11.19
CA ALA A 30 -11.59 -24.15 12.62
C ALA A 30 -10.18 -23.71 13.05
N LEU A 31 -9.15 -24.11 12.30
CA LEU A 31 -7.76 -23.70 12.54
C LEU A 31 -7.57 -22.18 12.35
N MET A 32 -8.14 -21.58 11.30
CA MET A 32 -8.09 -20.14 11.10
C MET A 32 -8.76 -19.37 12.25
N ARG A 33 -9.89 -19.86 12.76
CA ARG A 33 -10.54 -19.30 13.97
C ARG A 33 -9.63 -19.42 15.19
N GLU A 34 -8.99 -20.57 15.43
CA GLU A 34 -8.04 -20.75 16.52
C GLU A 34 -6.83 -19.81 16.43
N ALA A 35 -6.37 -19.52 15.22
CA ALA A 35 -5.34 -18.51 14.98
C ALA A 35 -5.83 -17.08 15.14
N GLY A 36 -7.12 -16.85 15.44
CA GLY A 36 -7.70 -15.53 15.67
C GLY A 36 -8.11 -14.77 14.43
N MET A 37 -8.21 -15.45 13.28
CA MET A 37 -8.63 -14.81 12.03
C MET A 37 -10.09 -14.38 12.11
N GLN A 38 -10.36 -13.13 11.75
CA GLN A 38 -11.68 -12.49 11.76
C GLN A 38 -12.23 -12.30 10.35
N LEU A 39 -11.34 -12.18 9.37
CA LEU A 39 -11.65 -11.89 7.98
C LEU A 39 -10.80 -12.81 7.08
N VAL A 40 -11.45 -13.47 6.14
CA VAL A 40 -10.77 -14.38 5.19
C VAL A 40 -11.14 -13.97 3.78
N ARG A 41 -10.13 -13.80 2.94
CA ARG A 41 -10.31 -13.56 1.51
C ARG A 41 -10.33 -14.88 0.76
N VAL A 42 -11.34 -15.06 -0.09
CA VAL A 42 -11.63 -16.32 -0.80
C VAL A 42 -11.86 -16.07 -2.28
N PHE A 43 -11.61 -17.11 -3.11
CA PHE A 43 -11.47 -16.95 -4.54
C PHE A 43 -12.29 -18.02 -5.30
N PRO A 44 -13.37 -17.65 -6.01
CA PRO A 44 -13.98 -18.51 -7.01
C PRO A 44 -13.11 -18.51 -8.27
N LEU A 45 -12.26 -19.54 -8.43
CA LEU A 45 -11.36 -19.63 -9.58
C LEU A 45 -12.17 -19.60 -10.89
N TRP A 46 -11.91 -18.62 -11.76
CA TRP A 46 -12.78 -18.32 -12.90
C TRP A 46 -12.96 -19.50 -13.83
N SER A 47 -11.88 -20.23 -14.17
CA SER A 47 -11.94 -21.41 -15.02
C SER A 47 -12.78 -22.57 -14.44
N SER A 48 -12.81 -22.73 -13.10
CA SER A 48 -13.59 -23.77 -12.44
C SER A 48 -15.07 -23.40 -12.31
N PHE A 49 -15.38 -22.11 -12.08
CA PHE A 49 -16.76 -21.64 -11.93
C PHE A 49 -17.46 -21.39 -13.26
N GLN A 50 -16.72 -21.05 -14.31
CA GLN A 50 -17.26 -20.81 -15.65
C GLN A 50 -16.48 -21.65 -16.69
N PRO A 51 -16.60 -23.00 -16.67
CA PRO A 51 -15.77 -23.92 -17.47
C PRO A 51 -16.22 -23.97 -18.93
N LEU A 52 -16.15 -22.83 -19.62
CA LEU A 52 -16.59 -22.66 -20.99
C LEU A 52 -15.52 -23.13 -21.99
N THR A 53 -15.94 -23.90 -22.98
CA THR A 53 -15.17 -24.28 -24.16
C THR A 53 -15.87 -23.79 -25.43
N LEU A 54 -15.11 -23.54 -26.50
CA LEU A 54 -15.64 -23.06 -27.77
C LEU A 54 -15.61 -24.20 -28.83
N LEU A 55 -16.79 -24.65 -29.23
CA LEU A 55 -16.91 -25.50 -30.39
C LEU A 55 -16.68 -24.67 -31.66
N ARG A 56 -15.74 -25.10 -32.50
CA ARG A 56 -15.45 -24.46 -33.79
C ARG A 56 -15.95 -25.32 -34.94
N ARG A 57 -16.50 -24.69 -35.97
CA ARG A 57 -16.88 -25.32 -37.24
C ARG A 57 -15.72 -25.27 -38.23
N TRP A 58 -16.00 -25.79 -39.41
CA TRP A 58 -15.11 -25.73 -40.57
C TRP A 58 -14.54 -24.31 -40.79
N GLY A 59 -13.27 -24.24 -41.13
CA GLY A 59 -12.58 -22.94 -41.28
C GLY A 59 -12.33 -22.16 -39.96
N GLY A 60 -12.47 -22.82 -38.80
CA GLY A 60 -12.22 -22.18 -37.49
C GLY A 60 -13.35 -21.25 -37.01
N MET A 61 -14.46 -21.16 -37.74
CA MET A 61 -15.60 -20.33 -37.34
C MET A 61 -16.17 -20.76 -36.00
N ARG A 62 -16.51 -19.79 -35.16
CA ARG A 62 -17.22 -20.02 -33.89
C ARG A 62 -18.58 -20.66 -34.16
N ALA A 63 -18.89 -21.75 -33.49
CA ALA A 63 -20.17 -22.40 -33.59
C ALA A 63 -21.02 -22.21 -32.33
N GLU A 64 -20.55 -22.72 -31.21
CA GLU A 64 -21.30 -22.77 -29.97
C GLU A 64 -20.36 -22.76 -28.75
N LEU A 65 -20.81 -22.16 -27.65
CA LEU A 65 -20.16 -22.30 -26.35
C LEU A 65 -20.76 -23.50 -25.61
N LEU A 66 -19.88 -24.32 -25.08
CA LEU A 66 -20.24 -25.51 -24.31
C LEU A 66 -19.74 -25.33 -22.88
N MET A 67 -20.46 -25.89 -21.91
CA MET A 67 -20.02 -25.99 -20.51
C MET A 67 -19.69 -27.46 -20.22
N ASN A 68 -18.46 -27.73 -19.79
CA ASN A 68 -17.98 -29.11 -19.59
C ASN A 68 -18.22 -30.03 -20.81
N GLY A 69 -18.03 -29.48 -22.01
CA GLY A 69 -18.22 -30.22 -23.28
C GLY A 69 -19.67 -30.49 -23.68
N LYS A 70 -20.66 -29.91 -22.98
CA LYS A 70 -22.11 -30.07 -23.28
C LYS A 70 -22.73 -28.69 -23.56
N PRO A 71 -23.90 -28.65 -24.26
CA PRO A 71 -24.69 -27.42 -24.38
C PRO A 71 -24.95 -26.80 -23.02
N LEU A 72 -25.03 -25.45 -22.99
CA LEU A 72 -25.33 -24.74 -21.76
C LEU A 72 -26.66 -25.20 -21.16
N PRO A 73 -26.75 -25.50 -19.84
CA PRO A 73 -28.01 -25.82 -19.18
C PRO A 73 -29.03 -24.68 -19.31
N GLU A 74 -30.33 -25.01 -19.40
CA GLU A 74 -31.42 -24.03 -19.49
C GLU A 74 -31.81 -23.42 -18.12
N THR A 75 -30.87 -23.33 -17.20
CA THR A 75 -31.03 -22.66 -15.90
C THR A 75 -30.44 -21.26 -15.95
N PRO A 76 -30.81 -20.35 -15.04
CA PRO A 76 -30.20 -19.00 -14.97
C PRO A 76 -28.68 -19.01 -14.87
N CYS A 77 -28.10 -19.93 -14.09
CA CYS A 77 -26.65 -20.08 -13.95
C CYS A 77 -26.06 -20.75 -15.21
N GLY A 78 -26.68 -21.81 -15.73
CA GLY A 78 -26.26 -22.48 -16.96
C GLY A 78 -26.21 -21.53 -18.15
N LEU A 79 -27.23 -20.69 -18.34
CA LEU A 79 -27.24 -19.64 -19.37
C LEU A 79 -26.17 -18.56 -19.17
N ALA A 80 -25.66 -18.39 -17.97
CA ALA A 80 -24.49 -17.57 -17.65
C ALA A 80 -23.17 -18.37 -17.82
N GLY A 81 -23.23 -19.65 -18.17
CA GLY A 81 -22.07 -20.52 -18.26
C GLY A 81 -21.45 -20.90 -16.91
N VAL A 82 -22.22 -20.75 -15.83
CA VAL A 82 -21.75 -20.96 -14.44
C VAL A 82 -22.15 -22.35 -13.96
N ASP A 83 -21.19 -23.08 -13.40
CA ASP A 83 -21.42 -24.41 -12.84
C ASP A 83 -22.12 -24.30 -11.47
N GLU A 84 -23.35 -24.83 -11.40
CA GLU A 84 -24.17 -24.80 -10.17
C GLU A 84 -23.57 -25.65 -9.05
N THR A 85 -22.78 -26.66 -9.36
CA THR A 85 -22.08 -27.47 -8.37
C THR A 85 -21.06 -26.62 -7.63
N GLN A 86 -20.32 -25.75 -8.34
CA GLN A 86 -19.36 -24.85 -7.72
C GLN A 86 -20.05 -23.76 -6.88
N ILE A 87 -21.19 -23.25 -7.34
CA ILE A 87 -22.02 -22.33 -6.52
C ILE A 87 -22.44 -23.00 -5.21
N GLN A 88 -22.89 -24.27 -5.26
CA GLN A 88 -23.29 -24.98 -4.05
C GLN A 88 -22.10 -25.22 -3.10
N ARG A 89 -20.92 -25.58 -3.63
CA ARG A 89 -19.69 -25.69 -2.84
C ARG A 89 -19.34 -24.37 -2.15
N PHE A 90 -19.46 -23.27 -2.88
CA PHE A 90 -19.21 -21.94 -2.32
C PHE A 90 -20.25 -21.56 -1.22
N ARG A 91 -21.53 -21.90 -1.40
CA ARG A 91 -22.56 -21.75 -0.35
C ARG A 91 -22.17 -22.50 0.91
N THR A 92 -21.75 -23.77 0.78
CA THR A 92 -21.29 -24.58 1.91
C THR A 92 -20.10 -23.93 2.62
N MET A 93 -19.12 -23.39 1.88
CA MET A 93 -17.99 -22.66 2.49
C MET A 93 -18.46 -21.42 3.25
N CYS A 94 -19.43 -20.66 2.73
CA CYS A 94 -20.01 -19.52 3.45
C CYS A 94 -20.69 -19.93 4.77
N ASP A 95 -21.40 -21.06 4.76
CA ASP A 95 -22.05 -21.58 5.98
C ASP A 95 -21.01 -22.02 7.01
N ILE A 96 -19.93 -22.67 6.59
CA ILE A 96 -18.80 -23.04 7.45
C ILE A 96 -18.11 -21.78 8.01
N ALA A 97 -17.92 -20.73 7.22
CA ALA A 97 -17.37 -19.47 7.68
C ALA A 97 -18.25 -18.83 8.75
N GLU A 98 -19.57 -18.81 8.55
CA GLU A 98 -20.55 -18.29 9.52
C GLU A 98 -20.52 -19.09 10.83
N GLU A 99 -20.52 -20.43 10.77
CA GLU A 99 -20.40 -21.30 11.94
C GLU A 99 -19.14 -21.01 12.76
N ASN A 100 -18.05 -20.56 12.11
CA ASN A 100 -16.79 -20.19 12.77
C ASN A 100 -16.70 -18.71 13.14
N GLY A 101 -17.71 -17.89 12.84
CA GLY A 101 -17.71 -16.45 13.09
C GLY A 101 -16.67 -15.69 12.25
N ILE A 102 -16.31 -16.22 11.09
CA ILE A 102 -15.36 -15.64 10.15
C ILE A 102 -16.12 -14.91 9.05
N GLU A 103 -15.72 -13.67 8.78
CA GLU A 103 -16.23 -12.87 7.68
C GLU A 103 -15.44 -13.14 6.39
N LEU A 104 -16.10 -12.99 5.24
CA LEU A 104 -15.50 -13.25 3.93
C LEU A 104 -15.43 -11.99 3.07
N ILE A 105 -14.34 -11.83 2.35
CA ILE A 105 -14.20 -10.99 1.15
C ILE A 105 -14.05 -11.94 -0.05
N VAL A 106 -14.79 -11.66 -1.12
CA VAL A 106 -14.84 -12.55 -2.28
C VAL A 106 -14.25 -11.88 -3.50
N GLY A 107 -13.10 -12.37 -3.98
CA GLY A 107 -12.45 -11.93 -5.22
C GLY A 107 -13.09 -12.60 -6.43
N LEU A 108 -14.03 -11.91 -7.11
CA LEU A 108 -14.94 -12.52 -8.09
C LEU A 108 -14.25 -13.05 -9.35
N VAL A 109 -13.62 -12.19 -10.15
CA VAL A 109 -12.94 -12.63 -11.39
C VAL A 109 -11.51 -13.06 -11.05
N THR A 110 -11.37 -14.23 -10.41
CA THR A 110 -10.05 -14.79 -10.10
C THR A 110 -9.52 -15.56 -11.32
N GLY A 111 -9.04 -14.82 -12.30
CA GLY A 111 -8.35 -15.35 -13.47
C GLY A 111 -6.82 -15.37 -13.34
N TRP A 112 -6.27 -14.56 -12.43
CA TRP A 112 -4.84 -14.55 -12.12
C TRP A 112 -4.62 -14.97 -10.67
N MET A 113 -3.73 -15.95 -10.46
CA MET A 113 -3.37 -16.43 -9.13
C MET A 113 -1.96 -17.01 -9.13
N SER A 114 -1.11 -16.51 -8.23
CA SER A 114 0.24 -17.05 -8.00
C SER A 114 1.10 -17.17 -9.26
N GLY A 115 0.97 -16.20 -10.17
CA GLY A 115 1.74 -16.17 -11.43
C GLY A 115 1.15 -17.04 -12.55
N VAL A 116 -0.03 -17.64 -12.36
CA VAL A 116 -0.70 -18.50 -13.35
C VAL A 116 -2.03 -17.87 -13.77
N LEU A 117 -2.33 -17.95 -15.07
CA LEU A 117 -3.60 -17.48 -15.66
C LEU A 117 -4.60 -18.63 -15.73
N TYR A 118 -5.69 -18.51 -14.97
CA TYR A 118 -6.81 -19.45 -14.90
C TYR A 118 -8.02 -18.87 -15.62
N MET A 119 -8.09 -19.07 -16.92
CA MET A 119 -9.19 -18.57 -17.74
C MET A 119 -10.00 -19.72 -18.37
N PRO A 120 -11.30 -19.51 -18.68
CA PRO A 120 -12.05 -20.48 -19.47
C PRO A 120 -11.42 -20.70 -20.86
N PRO A 121 -11.24 -21.94 -21.32
CA PRO A 121 -10.60 -22.22 -22.60
C PRO A 121 -11.28 -21.57 -23.81
N ALA A 122 -12.57 -21.20 -23.70
CA ALA A 122 -13.30 -20.50 -24.74
C ALA A 122 -12.73 -19.13 -25.10
N PHE A 123 -11.95 -18.52 -24.21
CA PHE A 123 -11.39 -17.16 -24.37
C PHE A 123 -9.89 -17.16 -24.69
N ASP A 124 -9.31 -18.35 -24.94
CA ASP A 124 -7.93 -18.45 -25.37
C ASP A 124 -7.67 -17.58 -26.62
N GLY A 125 -6.56 -16.82 -26.56
CA GLY A 125 -6.16 -15.88 -27.61
C GLY A 125 -6.95 -14.56 -27.66
N LEU A 126 -7.87 -14.31 -26.72
CA LEU A 126 -8.55 -13.02 -26.56
C LEU A 126 -7.86 -12.19 -25.47
N ASN A 127 -7.97 -10.86 -25.59
CA ASN A 127 -7.68 -10.01 -24.45
C ASN A 127 -8.85 -10.08 -23.46
N LEU A 128 -8.62 -10.64 -22.29
CA LEU A 128 -9.68 -10.93 -21.32
C LEU A 128 -10.41 -9.68 -20.81
N MET A 129 -9.75 -8.54 -20.82
CA MET A 129 -10.26 -7.31 -20.21
C MET A 129 -10.80 -6.28 -21.23
N SER A 130 -10.52 -6.45 -22.51
CA SER A 130 -10.98 -5.52 -23.55
C SER A 130 -11.75 -6.19 -24.71
N ASP A 131 -11.64 -7.52 -24.88
CA ASP A 131 -12.46 -8.21 -25.89
C ASP A 131 -13.93 -8.27 -25.46
N PRO A 132 -14.87 -7.75 -26.25
CA PRO A 132 -16.29 -7.71 -25.87
C PRO A 132 -16.91 -9.07 -25.57
N LEU A 133 -16.38 -10.15 -26.14
CA LEU A 133 -16.88 -11.50 -25.85
C LEU A 133 -16.45 -11.95 -24.44
N ALA A 134 -15.18 -11.78 -24.09
CA ALA A 134 -14.68 -12.13 -22.77
C ALA A 134 -15.38 -11.31 -21.67
N VAL A 135 -15.39 -9.99 -21.79
CA VAL A 135 -16.03 -9.08 -20.82
C VAL A 135 -17.52 -9.38 -20.65
N LYS A 136 -18.24 -9.71 -21.75
CA LYS A 136 -19.65 -10.12 -21.68
C LYS A 136 -19.85 -11.34 -20.79
N TRP A 137 -18.95 -12.32 -20.87
CA TRP A 137 -19.10 -13.55 -20.08
C TRP A 137 -18.62 -13.37 -18.65
N GLU A 138 -17.63 -12.54 -18.39
CA GLU A 138 -17.27 -12.11 -17.02
C GLU A 138 -18.46 -11.41 -16.34
N VAL A 139 -19.10 -10.46 -17.01
CA VAL A 139 -20.31 -9.78 -16.49
C VAL A 139 -21.42 -10.79 -16.19
N ARG A 140 -21.64 -11.79 -17.04
CA ARG A 140 -22.63 -12.85 -16.79
C ARG A 140 -22.26 -13.70 -15.59
N PHE A 141 -20.99 -14.08 -15.48
CA PHE A 141 -20.45 -14.81 -14.34
C PHE A 141 -20.68 -14.03 -13.04
N VAL A 142 -20.20 -12.80 -12.98
CA VAL A 142 -20.31 -11.93 -11.81
C VAL A 142 -21.78 -11.76 -11.37
N ARG A 143 -22.66 -11.44 -12.31
CA ARG A 143 -24.09 -11.29 -12.00
C ARG A 143 -24.72 -12.57 -11.46
N CYS A 144 -24.43 -13.72 -12.09
CA CYS A 144 -24.95 -15.00 -11.59
C CYS A 144 -24.42 -15.27 -10.18
N PHE A 145 -23.10 -15.19 -9.99
CA PHE A 145 -22.45 -15.50 -8.72
C PHE A 145 -22.98 -14.62 -7.57
N VAL A 146 -23.00 -13.30 -7.78
CA VAL A 146 -23.48 -12.35 -6.76
C VAL A 146 -24.96 -12.60 -6.45
N ARG A 147 -25.82 -12.77 -7.45
CA ARG A 147 -27.25 -13.06 -7.25
C ARG A 147 -27.47 -14.30 -6.40
N GLU A 148 -26.72 -15.37 -6.68
CA GLU A 148 -26.85 -16.66 -5.98
C GLU A 148 -26.31 -16.64 -4.55
N LEU A 149 -25.41 -15.71 -4.19
CA LEU A 149 -24.69 -15.72 -2.92
C LEU A 149 -24.91 -14.48 -2.04
N LYS A 150 -25.62 -13.46 -2.52
CA LYS A 150 -25.88 -12.23 -1.76
C LYS A 150 -26.70 -12.44 -0.47
N ASP A 151 -27.36 -13.56 -0.31
CA ASP A 151 -28.10 -13.94 0.91
C ASP A 151 -27.17 -14.48 2.02
N LYS A 152 -25.89 -14.78 1.72
CA LYS A 152 -24.94 -15.33 2.69
C LYS A 152 -24.37 -14.26 3.60
N PRO A 153 -24.67 -14.28 4.93
CA PRO A 153 -24.29 -13.21 5.85
C PRO A 153 -22.79 -13.17 6.16
N ALA A 154 -22.08 -14.29 5.93
CA ALA A 154 -20.61 -14.34 6.07
C ALA A 154 -19.92 -13.39 5.08
N ILE A 155 -20.46 -13.20 3.87
CA ILE A 155 -19.88 -12.30 2.86
C ILE A 155 -20.09 -10.85 3.29
N LYS A 156 -19.00 -10.09 3.44
CA LYS A 156 -19.01 -8.68 3.85
C LYS A 156 -18.66 -7.71 2.73
N ALA A 157 -17.91 -8.16 1.75
CA ALA A 157 -17.53 -7.35 0.60
C ALA A 157 -17.36 -8.22 -0.64
N TRP A 158 -17.54 -7.60 -1.79
CA TRP A 158 -17.18 -8.12 -3.10
C TRP A 158 -15.93 -7.41 -3.61
N GLU A 159 -15.09 -8.12 -4.31
CA GLU A 159 -13.99 -7.55 -5.07
C GLU A 159 -14.15 -7.87 -6.54
N LEU A 160 -13.53 -7.05 -7.40
CA LEU A 160 -13.51 -7.29 -8.84
C LEU A 160 -12.91 -8.66 -9.17
N GLY A 161 -11.87 -9.04 -8.43
CA GLY A 161 -11.17 -10.32 -8.53
C GLY A 161 -9.79 -10.24 -7.89
N ASN A 162 -8.96 -11.25 -8.11
CA ASN A 162 -7.58 -11.25 -7.62
C ASN A 162 -6.63 -10.68 -8.66
N GLU A 163 -5.95 -9.57 -8.35
CA GLU A 163 -4.89 -8.98 -9.19
C GLU A 163 -5.28 -8.93 -10.68
N CYS A 164 -6.52 -8.54 -10.97
CA CYS A 164 -7.05 -8.57 -12.32
C CYS A 164 -6.21 -7.77 -13.32
N ASN A 165 -5.54 -6.72 -12.86
CA ASN A 165 -4.59 -5.95 -13.66
C ASN A 165 -3.40 -6.77 -14.19
N CYS A 166 -3.18 -8.00 -13.69
CA CYS A 166 -2.20 -8.95 -14.22
C CYS A 166 -2.77 -9.92 -15.27
N MET A 167 -4.10 -9.94 -15.50
CA MET A 167 -4.73 -10.91 -16.40
C MET A 167 -4.46 -10.65 -17.88
N ALA A 168 -4.32 -9.38 -18.28
CA ALA A 168 -4.05 -8.99 -19.67
C ALA A 168 -3.39 -7.60 -19.74
N VAL A 169 -2.63 -7.38 -20.80
CA VAL A 169 -2.08 -6.04 -21.11
C VAL A 169 -3.15 -5.24 -21.83
N LEU A 170 -3.48 -4.08 -21.29
CA LEU A 170 -4.42 -3.13 -21.89
C LEU A 170 -3.68 -2.07 -22.73
N LYS A 171 -4.39 -1.47 -23.68
CA LYS A 171 -3.80 -0.49 -24.60
C LYS A 171 -3.94 0.94 -24.09
N SER A 172 -4.88 1.19 -23.18
CA SER A 172 -5.12 2.53 -22.63
C SER A 172 -5.76 2.49 -21.25
N PRO A 173 -5.66 3.58 -20.46
CA PRO A 173 -6.36 3.74 -19.20
C PRO A 173 -7.88 3.61 -19.30
N GLU A 174 -8.46 4.00 -20.45
CA GLU A 174 -9.90 3.91 -20.68
C GLU A 174 -10.36 2.45 -20.82
N GLU A 175 -9.54 1.55 -21.35
CA GLU A 175 -9.86 0.12 -21.35
C GLU A 175 -9.92 -0.43 -19.92
N ALA A 176 -8.98 -0.05 -19.04
CA ALA A 176 -8.98 -0.42 -17.62
C ALA A 176 -10.20 0.16 -16.88
N TRP A 177 -10.50 1.43 -17.11
CA TRP A 177 -11.69 2.09 -16.55
C TRP A 177 -12.98 1.40 -16.99
N ASN A 178 -13.12 1.11 -18.30
CA ASN A 178 -14.31 0.45 -18.85
C ASN A 178 -14.51 -0.94 -18.25
N TRP A 179 -13.45 -1.73 -18.14
CA TRP A 179 -13.54 -3.05 -17.51
C TRP A 179 -13.97 -2.96 -16.05
N THR A 180 -13.29 -2.10 -15.27
CA THR A 180 -13.62 -1.86 -13.86
C THR A 180 -15.08 -1.43 -13.70
N ASN A 181 -15.54 -0.50 -14.53
CA ASN A 181 -16.92 -0.04 -14.52
C ASN A 181 -17.92 -1.15 -14.90
N ALA A 182 -17.58 -2.02 -15.86
CA ALA A 182 -18.44 -3.13 -16.24
C ALA A 182 -18.62 -4.13 -15.10
N ILE A 183 -17.54 -4.49 -14.40
CA ILE A 183 -17.58 -5.45 -13.28
C ILE A 183 -18.24 -4.84 -12.04
N THR A 184 -17.88 -3.62 -11.64
CA THR A 184 -18.54 -2.93 -10.50
C THR A 184 -20.03 -2.74 -10.73
N SER A 185 -20.44 -2.37 -11.94
CA SER A 185 -21.86 -2.23 -12.32
C SER A 185 -22.57 -3.58 -12.28
N ALA A 186 -21.93 -4.66 -12.72
CA ALA A 186 -22.49 -6.01 -12.67
C ALA A 186 -22.74 -6.46 -11.22
N ILE A 187 -21.83 -6.17 -10.29
CA ILE A 187 -21.98 -6.46 -8.86
C ILE A 187 -23.16 -5.66 -8.30
N ARG A 188 -23.13 -4.32 -8.48
CA ARG A 188 -24.13 -3.40 -7.91
C ARG A 188 -25.54 -3.61 -8.44
N LEU A 189 -25.68 -4.15 -9.65
CA LEU A 189 -27.00 -4.50 -10.20
C LEU A 189 -27.67 -5.64 -9.41
N GLU A 190 -26.89 -6.56 -8.85
CA GLU A 190 -27.41 -7.71 -8.11
C GLU A 190 -27.37 -7.50 -6.59
N ASP A 191 -26.37 -6.77 -6.05
CA ASP A 191 -26.23 -6.46 -4.62
C ASP A 191 -25.80 -4.99 -4.40
N THR A 192 -26.67 -4.20 -3.81
CA THR A 192 -26.43 -2.81 -3.44
C THR A 192 -26.08 -2.63 -1.96
N THR A 193 -25.99 -3.74 -1.20
CA THR A 193 -25.84 -3.70 0.26
C THR A 193 -24.41 -3.84 0.73
N ARG A 194 -23.55 -4.47 -0.07
CA ARG A 194 -22.15 -4.71 0.26
C ARG A 194 -21.23 -3.80 -0.54
N PRO A 195 -20.13 -3.35 0.09
CA PRO A 195 -19.13 -2.55 -0.61
C PRO A 195 -18.35 -3.40 -1.63
N VAL A 196 -17.85 -2.71 -2.66
CA VAL A 196 -17.05 -3.30 -3.74
C VAL A 196 -15.62 -2.80 -3.65
N GLY A 197 -14.66 -3.72 -3.56
CA GLY A 197 -13.23 -3.46 -3.51
C GLY A 197 -12.51 -3.65 -4.84
N SER A 198 -11.34 -3.05 -4.97
CA SER A 198 -10.55 -3.11 -6.22
C SER A 198 -9.87 -4.47 -6.45
N GLY A 199 -9.29 -5.10 -5.42
CA GLY A 199 -8.57 -6.37 -5.56
C GLY A 199 -7.35 -6.32 -6.49
N MET A 200 -6.71 -5.14 -6.64
CA MET A 200 -5.64 -4.89 -7.62
C MET A 200 -4.25 -4.95 -6.99
N HIS A 201 -3.29 -5.44 -7.78
CA HIS A 201 -1.88 -5.52 -7.40
C HIS A 201 -1.09 -4.32 -7.91
N GLY A 202 -0.37 -3.64 -7.01
CA GLY A 202 0.65 -2.67 -7.37
C GLY A 202 0.18 -1.56 -8.33
N ILE A 203 -1.08 -1.12 -8.20
CA ILE A 203 -1.59 0.00 -9.01
C ILE A 203 -0.92 1.29 -8.60
N MET A 204 -0.90 2.22 -9.53
CA MET A 204 -0.12 3.42 -9.42
C MET A 204 -0.95 4.65 -9.80
N PRO A 205 -0.52 5.84 -9.42
CA PRO A 205 -1.06 7.05 -10.02
C PRO A 205 -0.90 7.03 -11.54
N ALA A 206 -1.83 7.66 -12.25
CA ALA A 206 -1.78 7.79 -13.70
C ALA A 206 -0.56 8.61 -14.12
N VAL A 207 0.49 7.95 -14.59
CA VAL A 207 1.70 8.55 -15.15
C VAL A 207 2.33 7.68 -16.24
N ASP A 208 3.03 8.32 -17.09
CA ASP A 208 3.59 8.05 -18.38
C ASP A 208 4.10 6.64 -18.79
N GLU A 209 4.20 6.50 -20.07
CA GLU A 209 4.14 5.38 -21.03
C GLU A 209 5.28 4.34 -21.02
N GLU A 210 6.30 4.38 -20.18
CA GLU A 210 7.50 3.54 -20.39
C GLU A 210 7.55 2.19 -19.65
N PHE A 211 6.50 1.80 -18.90
CA PHE A 211 6.56 0.56 -18.13
C PHE A 211 5.55 -0.52 -18.56
N VAL A 212 6.11 -1.70 -18.78
CA VAL A 212 5.41 -2.97 -19.00
C VAL A 212 4.45 -3.25 -17.85
N ALA A 213 3.15 -3.33 -18.17
CA ALA A 213 2.03 -3.66 -17.30
C ALA A 213 2.19 -3.19 -15.82
N PRO A 214 1.45 -2.46 -15.29
CA PRO A 214 0.06 -2.07 -15.24
C PRO A 214 -0.17 -0.55 -15.26
N THR A 215 0.54 0.17 -16.06
CA THR A 215 0.48 1.64 -16.15
C THR A 215 -0.90 2.18 -16.54
N ASN A 216 -1.72 1.35 -17.16
CA ASN A 216 -3.09 1.70 -17.53
C ASN A 216 -4.08 1.61 -16.36
N TRP A 217 -3.66 1.10 -15.20
CA TRP A 217 -4.47 0.97 -14.01
C TRP A 217 -4.08 2.03 -13.00
N SER A 218 -4.94 3.03 -12.82
CA SER A 218 -4.65 4.13 -11.90
C SER A 218 -5.40 4.02 -10.59
N ILE A 219 -4.77 4.51 -9.51
CA ILE A 219 -5.38 4.59 -8.18
C ILE A 219 -6.65 5.44 -8.23
N GLU A 220 -6.64 6.55 -8.98
CA GLU A 220 -7.76 7.47 -9.11
C GLU A 220 -8.97 6.81 -9.76
N ALA A 221 -8.76 6.09 -10.88
CA ALA A 221 -9.84 5.38 -11.57
C ALA A 221 -10.44 4.28 -10.70
N GLN A 222 -9.61 3.55 -9.95
CA GLN A 222 -10.10 2.57 -8.98
C GLN A 222 -10.87 3.24 -7.84
N GLY A 223 -10.38 4.38 -7.32
CA GLY A 223 -11.07 5.16 -6.28
C GLY A 223 -12.39 5.79 -6.75
N GLU A 224 -12.51 6.12 -8.03
CA GLU A 224 -13.77 6.58 -8.63
C GLU A 224 -14.84 5.49 -8.64
N LEU A 225 -14.45 4.27 -9.01
CA LEU A 225 -15.38 3.18 -9.33
C LEU A 225 -15.62 2.22 -8.16
N CYS A 226 -14.68 2.08 -7.23
CA CYS A 226 -14.77 1.17 -6.09
C CYS A 226 -15.11 1.91 -4.78
N ASP A 227 -15.66 1.19 -3.80
CA ASP A 227 -16.03 1.75 -2.49
C ASP A 227 -14.82 1.78 -1.54
N PHE A 228 -13.88 0.87 -1.73
CA PHE A 228 -12.59 0.81 -1.02
C PHE A 228 -11.49 0.30 -1.96
N LEU A 229 -10.24 0.61 -1.59
CA LEU A 229 -9.05 0.15 -2.30
C LEU A 229 -8.28 -0.87 -1.47
N THR A 230 -7.53 -1.68 -2.15
CA THR A 230 -6.72 -2.73 -1.53
C THR A 230 -5.29 -2.67 -2.04
N SER A 231 -4.33 -3.02 -1.20
CA SER A 231 -2.92 -3.07 -1.55
C SER A 231 -2.32 -4.44 -1.26
N HIS A 232 -1.36 -4.86 -2.10
CA HIS A 232 -0.56 -6.07 -1.94
C HIS A 232 0.93 -5.69 -1.73
N PRO A 233 1.29 -5.09 -0.58
CA PRO A 233 2.58 -4.45 -0.37
C PRO A 233 3.69 -5.43 0.00
N TYR A 234 3.94 -6.43 -0.82
CA TYR A 234 5.04 -7.36 -0.61
C TYR A 234 6.40 -6.64 -0.68
N PRO A 235 7.24 -6.71 0.36
CA PRO A 235 8.47 -5.92 0.46
C PRO A 235 9.46 -6.10 -0.69
N HIS A 236 9.42 -7.24 -1.35
CA HIS A 236 10.44 -7.62 -2.33
C HIS A 236 9.94 -7.62 -3.78
N THR A 237 8.65 -7.46 -4.04
CA THR A 237 8.08 -7.55 -5.39
C THR A 237 7.29 -6.33 -5.82
N THR A 238 6.45 -5.79 -4.97
CA THR A 238 5.49 -4.75 -5.37
C THR A 238 6.08 -3.37 -5.40
N SER A 239 7.05 -3.07 -4.54
CA SER A 239 7.79 -1.84 -4.68
C SER A 239 8.97 -2.06 -5.60
N LYS A 240 9.02 -1.37 -6.72
CA LYS A 240 10.25 -1.19 -7.47
C LYS A 240 11.25 -0.33 -6.71
N SER A 241 10.84 0.16 -5.53
CA SER A 241 11.68 0.87 -4.59
C SER A 241 12.80 -0.05 -4.08
N SER A 242 13.84 0.55 -3.59
CA SER A 242 15.01 -0.07 -2.98
C SER A 242 14.72 -0.86 -1.68
N ALA A 243 13.47 -1.21 -1.39
CA ALA A 243 13.14 -2.09 -0.27
C ALA A 243 13.95 -3.40 -0.28
N ARG A 244 14.32 -3.88 -1.48
CA ARG A 244 15.20 -5.04 -1.65
C ARG A 244 16.64 -4.83 -1.13
N LEU A 245 17.03 -3.59 -0.88
CA LEU A 245 18.40 -3.24 -0.46
C LEU A 245 18.59 -3.31 1.05
N ASP A 246 17.50 -3.28 1.82
CA ASP A 246 17.57 -3.26 3.26
C ASP A 246 17.23 -4.63 3.88
N ARG A 247 17.68 -4.81 5.11
CA ARG A 247 17.31 -5.96 5.92
C ARG A 247 15.79 -6.00 6.15
N HIS A 248 15.25 -7.19 6.33
CA HIS A 248 13.82 -7.40 6.57
C HIS A 248 13.32 -6.73 7.85
N ASP A 249 14.20 -6.52 8.81
CA ASP A 249 13.97 -5.87 10.09
C ASP A 249 14.32 -4.36 10.08
N SER A 250 14.33 -3.70 8.92
CA SER A 250 14.59 -2.27 8.79
C SER A 250 13.32 -1.43 8.91
N ILE A 251 13.49 -0.15 9.30
CA ILE A 251 12.39 0.83 9.31
C ILE A 251 11.75 1.01 7.92
N ARG A 252 12.53 0.92 6.86
CA ARG A 252 12.06 1.01 5.48
C ARG A 252 10.98 -0.04 5.20
N LEU A 253 11.27 -1.31 5.54
CA LEU A 253 10.34 -2.41 5.31
C LEU A 253 9.15 -2.38 6.27
N ALA A 254 9.37 -2.03 7.53
CA ALA A 254 8.29 -1.91 8.51
C ALA A 254 7.23 -0.87 8.12
N LEU A 255 7.63 0.22 7.45
CA LEU A 255 6.74 1.30 7.00
C LEU A 255 6.11 1.03 5.63
N GLN A 256 6.64 0.13 4.82
CA GLN A 256 6.24 -0.03 3.42
C GLN A 256 4.72 -0.22 3.23
N ALA A 257 4.13 -1.15 3.95
CA ALA A 257 2.69 -1.43 3.84
C ALA A 257 1.83 -0.21 4.24
N ALA A 258 2.26 0.55 5.25
CA ALA A 258 1.58 1.77 5.67
C ALA A 258 1.68 2.87 4.60
N ILE A 259 2.84 3.04 3.98
CA ILE A 259 3.07 4.03 2.91
C ILE A 259 2.18 3.73 1.71
N GLU A 260 2.20 2.49 1.21
CA GLU A 260 1.41 2.10 0.03
C GLU A 260 -0.09 2.23 0.28
N THR A 261 -0.56 1.76 1.44
CA THR A 261 -1.96 1.87 1.83
C THR A 261 -2.39 3.34 1.96
N ARG A 262 -1.51 4.21 2.52
CA ARG A 262 -1.78 5.65 2.60
C ARG A 262 -1.81 6.31 1.24
N LEU A 263 -0.87 5.97 0.35
CA LEU A 263 -0.86 6.48 -1.01
C LEU A 263 -2.18 6.16 -1.71
N TYR A 264 -2.64 4.90 -1.63
CA TYR A 264 -3.93 4.48 -2.21
C TYR A 264 -5.10 5.24 -1.60
N GLY A 265 -5.14 5.34 -0.28
CA GLY A 265 -6.21 6.03 0.42
C GLY A 265 -6.26 7.54 0.13
N ASP A 266 -5.11 8.20 0.08
CA ASP A 266 -5.02 9.65 -0.09
C ASP A 266 -5.27 10.07 -1.55
N ILE A 267 -4.71 9.34 -2.51
CA ILE A 267 -4.87 9.61 -3.95
C ILE A 267 -6.22 9.11 -4.47
N GLY A 268 -6.61 7.90 -4.11
CA GLY A 268 -7.90 7.32 -4.50
C GLY A 268 -9.10 7.90 -3.76
N ARG A 269 -8.87 8.68 -2.69
CA ARG A 269 -9.92 9.30 -1.85
C ARG A 269 -10.94 8.29 -1.31
N ARG A 270 -10.45 7.08 -1.00
CA ARG A 270 -11.21 5.97 -0.43
C ARG A 270 -10.47 5.39 0.76
N SER A 271 -11.17 4.65 1.60
CA SER A 271 -10.49 3.80 2.56
C SER A 271 -9.64 2.77 1.82
N ALA A 272 -8.46 2.47 2.35
CA ALA A 272 -7.59 1.45 1.80
C ALA A 272 -7.07 0.55 2.92
N PHE A 273 -6.85 -0.74 2.61
CA PHE A 273 -6.28 -1.67 3.57
C PHE A 273 -5.33 -2.68 2.90
N VAL A 274 -4.54 -3.34 3.74
CA VAL A 274 -3.61 -4.39 3.32
C VAL A 274 -4.38 -5.70 3.15
N GLU A 275 -4.64 -6.07 1.90
CA GLU A 275 -5.43 -7.22 1.52
C GLU A 275 -4.59 -8.47 1.37
N GLU A 276 -3.32 -8.27 1.00
CA GLU A 276 -2.39 -9.36 0.80
C GLU A 276 -0.97 -8.90 1.14
N ILE A 277 -0.33 -9.58 2.08
CA ILE A 277 1.06 -9.33 2.45
C ILE A 277 1.72 -10.62 2.91
N GLY A 278 2.98 -10.76 2.58
CA GLY A 278 3.79 -11.91 2.97
C GLY A 278 5.26 -11.64 2.82
N THR A 279 6.05 -12.62 3.19
CA THR A 279 7.48 -12.64 2.95
C THR A 279 7.76 -13.85 2.07
N PHE A 280 8.21 -13.62 0.85
CA PHE A 280 8.51 -14.73 -0.05
C PHE A 280 9.62 -15.62 0.53
N SER A 281 9.55 -16.86 0.33
CA SER A 281 10.46 -17.96 0.65
C SER A 281 11.38 -17.82 1.89
N SER A 282 11.83 -18.92 2.42
CA SER A 282 12.80 -18.99 3.52
C SER A 282 14.19 -18.40 3.18
N SER A 283 14.44 -18.10 1.90
CA SER A 283 15.69 -17.45 1.46
C SER A 283 15.77 -15.95 1.78
N TYR A 284 14.65 -15.30 2.13
CA TYR A 284 14.64 -13.89 2.54
C TYR A 284 14.88 -13.70 4.03
N CYS A 285 14.19 -14.49 4.86
CA CYS A 285 14.35 -14.46 6.30
C CYS A 285 13.74 -15.71 6.95
N ASN A 286 14.16 -16.01 8.18
CA ASN A 286 13.57 -17.07 8.98
C ASN A 286 12.21 -16.66 9.57
N ASP A 287 11.50 -17.62 10.17
CA ASP A 287 10.16 -17.41 10.70
C ASP A 287 10.08 -16.41 11.86
N GLU A 288 11.13 -16.30 12.68
CA GLU A 288 11.23 -15.33 13.76
C GLU A 288 11.30 -13.90 13.18
N THR A 289 12.13 -13.69 12.17
CA THR A 289 12.24 -12.38 11.49
C THR A 289 10.93 -12.03 10.75
N LYS A 290 10.25 -13.02 10.13
CA LYS A 290 8.91 -12.82 9.56
C LYS A 290 7.93 -12.31 10.62
N ALA A 291 7.91 -12.92 11.80
CA ALA A 291 7.03 -12.54 12.89
C ALA A 291 7.31 -11.14 13.42
N LEU A 292 8.58 -10.73 13.48
CA LEU A 292 8.98 -9.37 13.86
C LEU A 292 8.50 -8.34 12.82
N PHE A 293 8.74 -8.61 11.54
CA PHE A 293 8.25 -7.78 10.44
C PHE A 293 6.74 -7.59 10.48
N VAL A 294 5.99 -8.69 10.59
CA VAL A 294 4.52 -8.65 10.66
C VAL A 294 4.04 -7.81 11.84
N ARG A 295 4.66 -7.96 13.00
CA ARG A 295 4.29 -7.24 14.21
C ARG A 295 4.44 -5.73 14.03
N SER A 296 5.61 -5.25 13.60
CA SER A 296 5.82 -3.83 13.35
C SER A 296 4.93 -3.30 12.23
N SER A 297 4.80 -4.05 11.13
CA SER A 297 3.95 -3.69 9.98
C SER A 297 2.47 -3.55 10.39
N MET A 298 1.93 -4.47 11.20
CA MET A 298 0.54 -4.36 11.69
C MET A 298 0.29 -3.10 12.50
N TYR A 299 1.22 -2.73 13.42
CA TYR A 299 1.11 -1.50 14.18
C TYR A 299 1.18 -0.27 13.28
N GLN A 300 2.10 -0.26 12.30
CA GLN A 300 2.23 0.85 11.36
C GLN A 300 0.97 1.02 10.50
N VAL A 301 0.48 -0.05 9.92
CA VAL A 301 -0.72 -0.04 9.06
C VAL A 301 -1.96 0.39 9.85
N TRP A 302 -2.14 -0.14 11.07
CA TRP A 302 -3.23 0.24 11.96
C TRP A 302 -3.15 1.71 12.38
N ALA A 303 -1.98 2.18 12.81
CA ALA A 303 -1.75 3.58 13.17
C ALA A 303 -2.04 4.54 12.00
N HIS A 304 -1.88 4.10 10.76
CA HIS A 304 -2.17 4.91 9.58
C HIS A 304 -3.56 4.68 8.97
N GLY A 305 -4.48 4.04 9.74
CA GLY A 305 -5.91 4.03 9.44
C GLY A 305 -6.39 2.88 8.55
N SER A 306 -5.60 1.83 8.38
CA SER A 306 -6.05 0.62 7.70
C SER A 306 -7.12 -0.10 8.51
N SER A 307 -8.18 -0.58 7.84
CA SER A 307 -9.28 -1.32 8.46
C SER A 307 -9.03 -2.82 8.58
N ALA A 308 -8.12 -3.38 7.78
CA ALA A 308 -7.77 -4.79 7.79
C ALA A 308 -6.31 -5.03 7.43
N TYR A 309 -5.81 -6.21 7.81
CA TYR A 309 -4.49 -6.73 7.47
C TYR A 309 -4.61 -8.24 7.24
N LEU A 310 -4.41 -8.68 5.99
CA LEU A 310 -4.56 -10.08 5.61
C LEU A 310 -3.23 -10.66 5.16
N TRP A 311 -2.85 -11.77 5.79
CA TRP A 311 -1.63 -12.50 5.47
C TRP A 311 -1.80 -13.41 4.25
N TRP A 312 -0.82 -13.49 3.39
CA TRP A 312 -0.70 -14.51 2.35
C TRP A 312 0.23 -15.62 2.82
N CYS A 313 -0.27 -16.82 3.14
CA CYS A 313 -1.66 -17.25 3.17
C CYS A 313 -1.93 -18.11 4.43
N ALA A 314 -3.10 -18.73 4.53
CA ALA A 314 -3.48 -19.53 5.69
C ALA A 314 -2.59 -20.76 5.86
N PHE A 315 -2.41 -21.56 4.80
CA PHE A 315 -1.74 -22.85 4.84
C PHE A 315 -0.56 -22.91 3.88
N GLU A 316 0.45 -23.68 4.24
CA GLU A 316 1.55 -24.04 3.39
C GLU A 316 1.12 -25.06 2.33
N HIS A 317 1.64 -24.91 1.12
CA HIS A 317 1.35 -25.78 -0.02
C HIS A 317 2.61 -26.49 -0.55
N SER A 318 3.61 -26.70 0.31
CA SER A 318 4.92 -27.27 -0.06
C SER A 318 4.84 -28.70 -0.60
N VAL A 319 3.80 -29.45 -0.21
CA VAL A 319 3.59 -30.85 -0.61
C VAL A 319 2.83 -31.00 -1.93
N LEU A 320 2.25 -29.93 -2.47
CA LEU A 320 1.50 -29.98 -3.72
C LEU A 320 2.44 -30.04 -4.93
N ASP A 321 2.12 -30.93 -5.89
CA ASP A 321 2.97 -31.30 -7.02
C ASP A 321 2.44 -30.82 -8.40
N PHE A 322 1.63 -29.76 -8.41
CA PHE A 322 1.06 -29.13 -9.61
C PHE A 322 1.27 -27.61 -9.59
N PRO A 323 1.14 -26.90 -10.75
CA PRO A 323 1.22 -25.44 -10.77
C PRO A 323 0.11 -24.76 -9.95
N PRO A 324 0.39 -23.66 -9.24
CA PRO A 324 1.67 -22.89 -9.27
C PRO A 324 2.79 -23.49 -8.40
N TYR A 325 2.51 -24.44 -7.53
CA TYR A 325 3.40 -24.91 -6.45
C TYR A 325 4.65 -25.63 -6.97
N THR A 326 4.59 -26.29 -8.12
CA THR A 326 5.76 -26.89 -8.78
C THR A 326 6.53 -25.89 -9.65
N TRP A 327 5.93 -24.76 -9.97
CA TRP A 327 6.54 -23.75 -10.82
C TRP A 327 7.17 -22.63 -10.01
N SER A 328 6.39 -22.02 -9.08
CA SER A 328 6.78 -20.85 -8.31
C SER A 328 7.29 -21.28 -6.95
N THR A 329 8.61 -21.30 -6.75
CA THR A 329 9.21 -21.77 -5.50
C THR A 329 8.79 -20.93 -4.28
N TRP A 330 8.46 -19.66 -4.46
CA TRP A 330 8.01 -18.77 -3.39
C TRP A 330 6.58 -19.06 -2.90
N GLU A 331 5.74 -19.74 -3.68
CA GLU A 331 4.35 -20.07 -3.31
C GLU A 331 4.22 -21.23 -2.32
N ARG A 332 5.30 -21.90 -2.02
CA ARG A 332 5.29 -23.14 -1.26
C ARG A 332 5.31 -22.96 0.25
N GLU A 333 6.05 -21.96 0.74
CA GLU A 333 6.41 -21.79 2.16
C GLU A 333 5.80 -20.52 2.79
N LEU A 334 4.61 -20.10 2.37
CA LEU A 334 4.01 -18.82 2.77
C LEU A 334 2.95 -18.96 3.86
N GLY A 335 2.51 -20.18 4.16
CA GLY A 335 1.46 -20.47 5.12
C GLY A 335 1.77 -19.97 6.54
N MET A 336 0.73 -19.43 7.22
CA MET A 336 0.81 -19.24 8.68
C MET A 336 0.74 -20.56 9.45
N TYR A 337 0.20 -21.60 8.84
CA TYR A 337 0.31 -23.00 9.28
C TYR A 337 1.27 -23.74 8.36
N ASP A 338 2.13 -24.57 8.95
CA ASP A 338 3.00 -25.49 8.21
C ASP A 338 2.21 -26.72 7.67
N GLU A 339 2.88 -27.58 6.93
CA GLU A 339 2.33 -28.81 6.35
C GLU A 339 1.78 -29.81 7.39
N ASN A 340 2.19 -29.68 8.65
CA ASN A 340 1.74 -30.50 9.79
C ASN A 340 0.69 -29.78 10.64
N PHE A 341 0.15 -28.65 10.17
CA PHE A 341 -0.82 -27.80 10.87
C PHE A 341 -0.30 -27.19 12.19
N HIS A 342 1.01 -27.00 12.33
CA HIS A 342 1.55 -26.22 13.43
C HIS A 342 1.50 -24.72 13.10
N LEU A 343 0.95 -23.94 14.02
CA LEU A 343 0.90 -22.49 13.86
C LEU A 343 2.31 -21.89 13.99
N ARG A 344 2.80 -21.31 12.90
CA ARG A 344 4.12 -20.67 12.81
C ARG A 344 4.20 -19.38 13.62
N PRO A 345 5.40 -18.86 13.92
CA PRO A 345 5.60 -17.58 14.62
C PRO A 345 4.80 -16.40 14.01
N VAL A 346 4.63 -16.33 12.69
CA VAL A 346 3.81 -15.31 12.03
C VAL A 346 2.34 -15.40 12.43
N GLY A 347 1.75 -16.60 12.45
CA GLY A 347 0.36 -16.80 12.87
C GLY A 347 0.17 -16.45 14.36
N LYS A 348 1.17 -16.76 15.21
CA LYS A 348 1.17 -16.34 16.61
C LYS A 348 1.23 -14.82 16.76
N ALA A 349 1.99 -14.12 15.91
CA ALA A 349 2.06 -12.65 15.92
C ALA A 349 0.73 -12.01 15.51
N LEU A 350 0.07 -12.55 14.47
CA LEU A 350 -1.27 -12.11 14.05
C LEU A 350 -2.29 -12.26 15.18
N ARG A 351 -2.33 -13.43 15.83
CA ARG A 351 -3.21 -13.69 16.97
C ARG A 351 -2.93 -12.76 18.16
N ALA A 352 -1.67 -12.58 18.51
CA ALA A 352 -1.26 -11.72 19.62
C ALA A 352 -1.67 -10.25 19.38
N PHE A 353 -1.62 -9.77 18.13
CA PHE A 353 -2.07 -8.43 17.81
C PHE A 353 -3.60 -8.28 17.98
N LYS A 354 -4.38 -9.24 17.53
CA LYS A 354 -5.84 -9.28 17.76
C LYS A 354 -6.17 -9.30 19.26
N GLU A 355 -5.50 -10.15 20.03
CA GLU A 355 -5.67 -10.23 21.49
C GLU A 355 -5.29 -8.89 22.17
N MET A 356 -4.22 -8.24 21.73
CA MET A 356 -3.83 -6.91 22.22
C MET A 356 -4.96 -5.89 21.96
N GLN A 357 -5.54 -5.89 20.76
CA GLN A 357 -6.64 -4.96 20.44
C GLN A 357 -7.86 -5.14 21.36
N GLU A 358 -8.14 -6.34 21.84
CA GLU A 358 -9.23 -6.64 22.78
C GLU A 358 -8.99 -6.07 24.19
N THR A 359 -7.73 -5.77 24.54
CA THR A 359 -7.38 -5.17 25.84
C THR A 359 -7.43 -3.64 25.85
N LEU A 360 -7.63 -3.01 24.69
CA LEU A 360 -7.62 -1.54 24.58
C LEU A 360 -8.82 -0.91 25.28
N PRO A 361 -8.65 0.27 25.91
CA PRO A 361 -9.73 0.99 26.57
C PRO A 361 -10.69 1.68 25.59
N PHE A 362 -10.48 1.53 24.29
CA PHE A 362 -11.30 2.08 23.21
C PHE A 362 -11.57 1.01 22.13
N LYS A 363 -12.66 1.14 21.38
CA LYS A 363 -13.04 0.19 20.32
C LYS A 363 -12.53 0.60 18.95
N GLU A 364 -12.56 1.90 18.67
CA GLU A 364 -12.18 2.46 17.38
C GLU A 364 -11.07 3.48 17.58
N LEU A 365 -10.09 3.46 16.69
CA LEU A 365 -9.00 4.42 16.65
C LEU A 365 -9.39 5.52 15.65
N PRO A 366 -9.48 6.79 16.08
CA PRO A 366 -9.69 7.88 15.15
C PRO A 366 -8.59 7.98 14.10
N MET A 367 -8.87 8.62 12.96
CA MET A 367 -7.85 8.90 11.97
C MET A 367 -6.69 9.67 12.64
N PHE A 368 -5.47 9.30 12.28
CA PHE A 368 -4.27 9.94 12.81
C PHE A 368 -4.18 11.41 12.39
N ARG A 369 -3.50 12.20 13.21
CA ARG A 369 -3.24 13.62 12.94
C ARG A 369 -2.23 13.75 11.80
N ARG A 370 -2.65 14.38 10.71
CA ARG A 370 -1.80 14.73 9.58
C ARG A 370 -1.13 16.09 9.87
N ASN A 371 0.17 16.16 9.67
CA ASN A 371 0.95 17.35 10.01
C ASN A 371 1.40 18.12 8.76
N ALA A 372 1.58 17.43 7.64
CA ALA A 372 2.10 17.99 6.40
C ALA A 372 1.47 17.32 5.17
N VAL A 373 1.52 18.00 4.04
CA VAL A 373 1.13 17.47 2.73
C VAL A 373 2.39 17.22 1.90
N CYS A 374 2.59 15.98 1.47
CA CYS A 374 3.55 15.63 0.44
C CYS A 374 2.91 15.82 -0.92
N VAL A 375 3.36 16.83 -1.63
CA VAL A 375 2.82 17.22 -2.94
C VAL A 375 3.61 16.51 -4.02
N LEU A 376 2.94 15.64 -4.74
CA LEU A 376 3.50 14.83 -5.80
C LEU A 376 3.18 15.44 -7.16
N THR A 377 4.02 15.19 -8.17
CA THR A 377 3.85 15.72 -9.52
C THR A 377 3.58 14.60 -10.51
N ARG A 378 2.83 14.85 -11.59
CA ARG A 378 2.43 13.81 -12.53
C ARG A 378 3.48 13.49 -13.58
N GLU A 379 4.42 14.39 -13.81
CA GLU A 379 5.46 14.23 -14.83
C GLU A 379 6.72 13.56 -14.32
N GLN A 380 6.74 13.18 -13.06
CA GLN A 380 7.84 12.37 -12.56
C GLN A 380 7.71 10.97 -13.13
N ASP A 381 8.82 10.45 -13.66
CA ASP A 381 8.99 9.02 -13.88
C ASP A 381 8.43 8.27 -12.66
N PHE A 382 7.55 7.33 -12.95
CA PHE A 382 6.87 6.52 -11.97
C PHE A 382 7.80 5.96 -10.88
N LYS A 383 8.99 5.48 -11.27
CA LYS A 383 9.99 4.99 -10.34
C LYS A 383 10.50 6.09 -9.41
N SER A 384 10.83 7.25 -9.97
CA SER A 384 11.31 8.39 -9.20
C SER A 384 10.23 8.98 -8.29
N PHE A 385 8.99 9.00 -8.76
CA PHE A 385 7.85 9.44 -7.99
C PHE A 385 7.65 8.62 -6.72
N MET A 386 7.58 7.31 -6.85
CA MET A 386 7.41 6.42 -5.69
C MET A 386 8.61 6.48 -4.77
N GLU A 387 9.82 6.51 -5.30
CA GLU A 387 11.03 6.63 -4.51
C GLU A 387 11.05 7.91 -3.67
N ASN A 388 10.73 9.05 -4.27
CA ASN A 388 10.69 10.34 -3.58
C ASN A 388 9.58 10.42 -2.51
N GLY A 389 8.36 10.00 -2.83
CA GLY A 389 7.25 9.96 -1.89
C GLY A 389 7.49 8.99 -0.72
N TRP A 390 8.05 7.83 -1.01
CA TRP A 390 8.43 6.84 -0.01
C TRP A 390 9.48 7.37 0.96
N ALA A 391 10.57 7.93 0.41
CA ALA A 391 11.63 8.52 1.21
C ALA A 391 11.10 9.67 2.08
N ALA A 392 10.28 10.55 1.51
CA ALA A 392 9.65 11.64 2.25
C ALA A 392 8.86 11.13 3.45
N PHE A 393 8.10 10.04 3.28
CA PHE A 393 7.34 9.44 4.38
C PHE A 393 8.26 8.89 5.49
N VAL A 394 9.29 8.11 5.13
CA VAL A 394 10.24 7.55 6.11
C VAL A 394 10.98 8.66 6.86
N LEU A 395 11.47 9.68 6.14
CA LEU A 395 12.17 10.83 6.72
C LEU A 395 11.26 11.65 7.66
N ALA A 396 9.98 11.84 7.28
CA ALA A 396 9.00 12.50 8.13
C ALA A 396 8.75 11.71 9.42
N LYS A 397 8.59 10.39 9.34
CA LYS A 397 8.42 9.52 10.51
C LYS A 397 9.64 9.56 11.43
N GLN A 398 10.85 9.53 10.88
CA GLN A 398 12.08 9.67 11.67
C GLN A 398 12.23 11.07 12.28
N ALA A 399 11.78 12.11 11.59
CA ALA A 399 11.77 13.47 12.09
C ALA A 399 10.68 13.73 13.15
N GLY A 400 9.70 12.83 13.28
CA GLY A 400 8.65 12.86 14.30
C GLY A 400 7.37 13.55 13.87
N PHE A 401 6.98 13.49 12.59
CA PHE A 401 5.67 13.99 12.11
C PHE A 401 5.08 13.08 11.04
N ASP A 402 3.81 13.31 10.72
CA ASP A 402 3.04 12.51 9.77
C ASP A 402 2.67 13.32 8.53
N ILE A 403 2.71 12.67 7.35
CA ILE A 403 2.35 13.26 6.07
C ILE A 403 1.13 12.58 5.44
N GLU A 404 0.46 13.29 4.56
CA GLU A 404 -0.51 12.76 3.60
C GLU A 404 -0.05 13.08 2.19
N PHE A 405 -0.48 12.28 1.21
CA PHE A 405 -0.13 12.47 -0.20
C PHE A 405 -1.21 13.26 -0.95
N GLN A 406 -0.77 14.10 -1.86
CA GLN A 406 -1.64 14.86 -2.75
C GLN A 406 -0.92 15.13 -4.07
N PHE A 407 -1.65 15.14 -5.19
CA PHE A 407 -1.11 15.66 -6.44
C PHE A 407 -1.16 17.18 -6.51
N ILE A 408 -0.18 17.76 -7.23
CA ILE A 408 -0.07 19.22 -7.39
C ILE A 408 -1.22 19.81 -8.20
N ASP A 409 -1.81 19.06 -9.12
CA ASP A 409 -2.93 19.48 -9.97
C ASP A 409 -4.30 19.43 -9.26
N GLU A 410 -4.32 18.99 -8.00
CA GLU A 410 -5.49 19.08 -7.13
C GLU A 410 -5.47 20.38 -6.31
N PRO A 411 -6.65 20.91 -5.91
CA PRO A 411 -6.70 22.02 -4.95
C PRO A 411 -5.92 21.69 -3.68
N LEU A 412 -4.89 22.47 -3.36
CA LEU A 412 -4.02 22.20 -2.21
C LEU A 412 -4.83 22.14 -0.93
N ARG A 413 -4.73 21.00 -0.21
CA ARG A 413 -5.28 20.83 1.12
C ARG A 413 -4.64 21.84 2.07
N ASP A 414 -5.39 22.31 3.04
CA ASP A 414 -4.85 23.28 3.99
C ASP A 414 -3.85 22.61 4.92
N SER A 415 -2.63 23.14 4.99
CA SER A 415 -1.53 22.63 5.78
C SER A 415 -0.56 23.73 6.15
N GLN A 416 0.19 23.50 7.23
CA GLN A 416 1.28 24.39 7.64
C GLN A 416 2.64 24.00 7.05
N LEU A 417 2.71 22.83 6.43
CA LEU A 417 3.93 22.33 5.78
C LEU A 417 3.56 21.59 4.48
N TYR A 418 4.18 21.99 3.39
CA TYR A 418 4.13 21.32 2.10
C TYR A 418 5.52 20.84 1.73
N ILE A 419 5.61 19.57 1.31
CA ILE A 419 6.87 18.92 0.91
C ILE A 419 6.71 18.53 -0.56
N VAL A 420 7.56 19.07 -1.44
CA VAL A 420 7.60 18.78 -2.87
C VAL A 420 8.93 18.08 -3.19
N PRO A 421 8.98 16.74 -3.06
CA PRO A 421 10.24 16.02 -3.13
C PRO A 421 10.63 15.69 -4.57
N GLY A 422 11.91 15.81 -4.91
CA GLY A 422 12.55 15.25 -6.10
C GLY A 422 11.98 15.76 -7.42
N ILE A 423 11.96 17.08 -7.63
CA ILE A 423 11.42 17.71 -8.84
C ILE A 423 12.30 17.38 -10.05
N ILE A 424 11.69 16.75 -11.07
CA ILE A 424 12.30 16.35 -12.34
C ILE A 424 11.59 17.05 -13.50
N GLY A 425 12.34 17.35 -14.58
CA GLY A 425 11.79 17.83 -15.84
C GLY A 425 11.36 19.28 -15.83
N THR A 426 10.80 19.71 -16.94
CA THR A 426 10.40 21.09 -17.20
C THR A 426 8.93 21.37 -16.96
N ASN A 427 8.11 20.32 -17.01
CA ASN A 427 6.63 20.44 -16.93
C ASN A 427 6.07 19.76 -15.66
N TRP A 428 6.84 19.67 -14.58
CA TRP A 428 6.43 19.03 -13.33
C TRP A 428 5.19 19.69 -12.68
N SER A 429 4.91 20.96 -13.04
CA SER A 429 3.69 21.69 -12.64
C SER A 429 3.33 22.74 -13.65
N ARG A 430 2.06 23.13 -13.66
CA ARG A 430 1.62 24.36 -14.34
C ARG A 430 2.03 25.58 -13.51
N SER A 431 2.26 26.72 -14.17
CA SER A 431 2.76 27.93 -13.50
C SER A 431 1.88 28.42 -12.33
N PHE A 432 0.56 28.23 -12.43
CA PHE A 432 -0.36 28.63 -11.36
C PHE A 432 -0.33 27.67 -10.15
N GLU A 433 0.02 26.40 -10.32
CA GLU A 433 0.17 25.43 -9.25
C GLU A 433 1.44 25.72 -8.45
N TYR A 434 2.55 25.96 -9.12
CA TYR A 434 3.77 26.41 -8.48
C TYR A 434 3.54 27.72 -7.72
N LYS A 435 2.86 28.70 -8.35
CA LYS A 435 2.48 29.94 -7.70
C LYS A 435 1.61 29.72 -6.46
N ALA A 436 0.67 28.77 -6.51
CA ALA A 436 -0.17 28.46 -5.35
C ALA A 436 0.65 27.99 -4.14
N LEU A 437 1.72 27.20 -4.33
CA LEU A 437 2.64 26.80 -3.27
C LEU A 437 3.39 28.02 -2.69
N ILE A 438 3.89 28.91 -3.55
CA ILE A 438 4.53 30.16 -3.11
C ILE A 438 3.54 31.02 -2.31
N ASP A 439 2.29 31.13 -2.77
CA ASP A 439 1.26 31.90 -2.07
C ASP A 439 0.89 31.28 -0.71
N LYS A 440 0.91 29.95 -0.57
CA LYS A 440 0.78 29.28 0.75
C LYS A 440 1.93 29.69 1.68
N ALA A 441 3.16 29.75 1.19
CA ALA A 441 4.28 30.26 1.98
C ALA A 441 4.07 31.74 2.39
N LYS A 442 3.68 32.60 1.46
CA LYS A 442 3.36 34.01 1.76
C LYS A 442 2.27 34.17 2.83
N GLN A 443 1.34 33.22 2.92
CA GLN A 443 0.25 33.19 3.91
C GLN A 443 0.67 32.67 5.28
N GLY A 444 1.84 32.01 5.40
CA GLY A 444 2.39 31.55 6.68
C GLY A 444 2.75 30.08 6.75
N ALA A 445 2.62 29.33 5.67
CA ALA A 445 3.08 27.94 5.62
C ALA A 445 4.60 27.86 5.40
N THR A 446 5.18 26.71 5.73
CA THR A 446 6.50 26.31 5.27
C THR A 446 6.34 25.47 4.00
N VAL A 447 7.12 25.75 2.96
CA VAL A 447 7.16 24.95 1.73
C VAL A 447 8.60 24.49 1.47
N TYR A 448 8.77 23.21 1.27
CA TYR A 448 10.06 22.60 0.94
C TYR A 448 10.06 22.03 -0.47
N PHE A 449 11.10 22.36 -1.21
CA PHE A 449 11.37 21.82 -2.54
C PHE A 449 12.72 21.11 -2.55
N SER A 450 12.80 19.93 -3.17
CA SER A 450 14.07 19.33 -3.55
C SER A 450 14.16 19.09 -5.05
N LEU A 451 15.36 19.29 -5.62
CA LEU A 451 15.58 19.21 -7.06
C LEU A 451 16.26 17.90 -7.45
N ASP A 452 15.73 17.27 -8.48
CA ASP A 452 16.39 16.18 -9.22
C ASP A 452 16.55 16.59 -10.70
N GLY A 453 17.10 17.78 -10.92
CA GLY A 453 17.31 18.34 -12.25
C GLY A 453 16.12 19.06 -12.87
N GLY A 454 15.02 19.27 -12.14
CA GLY A 454 13.85 19.99 -12.63
C GLY A 454 14.07 21.51 -12.72
N ASP A 455 13.14 22.19 -13.36
CA ASP A 455 13.13 23.63 -13.58
C ASP A 455 12.14 24.34 -12.66
N LEU A 456 12.54 25.47 -12.10
CA LEU A 456 11.73 26.29 -11.20
C LEU A 456 11.70 27.74 -11.69
N SER A 457 10.54 28.28 -12.01
CA SER A 457 10.38 29.65 -12.47
C SER A 457 9.04 30.25 -12.00
N PRO A 458 9.03 31.42 -11.30
CA PRO A 458 10.19 32.26 -10.95
C PRO A 458 11.06 31.66 -9.85
N PHE A 459 12.37 31.77 -9.99
CA PHE A 459 13.35 31.24 -9.01
C PHE A 459 13.67 32.28 -7.93
N ALA A 460 14.11 33.48 -8.34
CA ALA A 460 14.62 34.48 -7.39
C ALA A 460 13.56 34.92 -6.37
N GLU A 461 12.32 35.12 -6.81
CA GLU A 461 11.22 35.49 -5.93
C GLU A 461 10.92 34.39 -4.88
N ALA A 462 10.95 33.13 -5.30
CA ALA A 462 10.63 32.02 -4.42
C ALA A 462 11.74 31.73 -3.40
N PHE A 463 13.00 31.78 -3.82
CA PHE A 463 14.12 31.26 -3.05
C PHE A 463 15.09 32.33 -2.53
N GLY A 464 14.87 33.61 -2.83
CA GLY A 464 15.76 34.70 -2.39
C GLY A 464 17.19 34.55 -2.91
N ALA A 465 17.34 33.98 -4.10
CA ALA A 465 18.63 33.67 -4.70
C ALA A 465 18.55 33.70 -6.24
N THR A 466 19.66 33.86 -6.90
CA THR A 466 19.77 33.89 -8.37
C THR A 466 20.64 32.75 -8.84
N VAL A 467 20.16 31.99 -9.85
CA VAL A 467 20.98 30.97 -10.53
C VAL A 467 21.88 31.67 -11.55
N VAL A 468 23.20 31.52 -11.38
CA VAL A 468 24.19 32.04 -12.32
C VAL A 468 24.23 31.14 -13.55
N THR A 469 24.34 29.84 -13.35
CA THR A 469 24.30 28.83 -14.41
C THR A 469 24.05 27.45 -13.82
N ARG A 470 23.72 26.49 -14.70
CA ARG A 470 23.63 25.06 -14.38
C ARG A 470 24.75 24.33 -15.11
N GLU A 471 25.42 23.42 -14.44
CA GLU A 471 26.45 22.57 -15.02
C GLU A 471 26.26 21.10 -14.65
N THR A 472 26.78 20.19 -15.46
CA THR A 472 26.81 18.77 -15.13
C THR A 472 27.81 18.52 -14.01
N ARG A 473 27.44 17.74 -12.99
CA ARG A 473 28.36 17.36 -11.92
C ARG A 473 29.36 16.32 -12.42
N THR A 474 30.60 16.51 -11.98
CA THR A 474 31.70 15.56 -12.19
C THR A 474 32.10 14.83 -10.91
N SER A 475 31.53 15.24 -9.76
CA SER A 475 31.74 14.66 -8.43
C SER A 475 30.45 14.64 -7.62
N SER A 476 30.42 13.84 -6.55
CA SER A 476 29.29 13.86 -5.60
C SER A 476 29.13 15.26 -4.99
N ALA A 477 27.89 15.64 -4.71
CA ALA A 477 27.59 16.78 -3.87
C ALA A 477 27.95 16.44 -2.42
N ALA A 478 28.63 17.35 -1.71
CA ALA A 478 28.97 17.19 -0.31
C ALA A 478 28.76 18.51 0.44
N PHE A 479 28.15 18.46 1.60
CA PHE A 479 27.86 19.63 2.44
C PHE A 479 27.72 19.24 3.91
N ASP A 480 27.89 20.21 4.78
CA ASP A 480 27.69 20.06 6.23
C ASP A 480 26.39 20.76 6.65
N PHE A 481 25.62 20.10 7.49
CA PHE A 481 24.43 20.66 8.13
C PHE A 481 24.23 20.04 9.51
N ASP A 482 23.97 20.88 10.52
CA ASP A 482 23.74 20.49 11.93
C ASP A 482 24.86 19.57 12.49
N GLY A 483 26.12 19.85 12.11
CA GLY A 483 27.29 19.08 12.52
C GLY A 483 27.44 17.71 11.86
N ILE A 484 26.69 17.41 10.84
CA ILE A 484 26.75 16.17 10.09
C ILE A 484 27.23 16.45 8.66
N HIS A 485 28.16 15.62 8.19
CA HIS A 485 28.61 15.62 6.82
C HIS A 485 27.68 14.76 5.95
N TYR A 486 27.14 15.32 4.88
CA TYR A 486 26.29 14.66 3.90
C TYR A 486 26.98 14.59 2.55
N GLN A 487 26.83 13.43 1.90
CA GLN A 487 27.36 13.22 0.55
C GLN A 487 26.36 12.39 -0.28
N LEU A 488 26.08 12.83 -1.51
CA LEU A 488 25.18 12.14 -2.42
C LEU A 488 25.54 12.39 -3.89
N SER A 489 25.11 11.47 -4.76
CA SER A 489 25.20 11.68 -6.20
C SER A 489 24.07 12.59 -6.67
N ALA A 490 24.39 13.56 -7.50
CA ALA A 490 23.44 14.45 -8.14
C ALA A 490 23.89 14.71 -9.58
N PRO A 491 22.96 14.75 -10.58
CA PRO A 491 23.35 14.89 -11.98
C PRO A 491 23.84 16.30 -12.33
N TYR A 492 23.31 17.30 -11.65
CA TYR A 492 23.55 18.71 -11.94
C TYR A 492 24.00 19.49 -10.71
N ARG A 493 24.67 20.60 -10.98
CA ARG A 493 25.03 21.62 -10.01
C ARG A 493 24.46 22.96 -10.45
N LEU A 494 23.72 23.61 -9.59
CA LEU A 494 23.32 24.98 -9.76
C LEU A 494 24.35 25.88 -9.10
N LEU A 495 24.97 26.78 -9.87
CA LEU A 495 25.78 27.85 -9.29
C LEU A 495 24.83 28.97 -8.86
N ILE A 496 24.73 29.19 -7.56
CA ILE A 496 23.75 30.07 -6.94
C ILE A 496 24.42 31.23 -6.25
N GLN A 497 23.93 32.43 -6.54
CA GLN A 497 24.24 33.64 -5.81
C GLN A 497 23.07 33.95 -4.86
N PRO A 498 23.24 33.88 -3.54
CA PRO A 498 22.22 34.29 -2.60
C PRO A 498 21.98 35.80 -2.68
N ASN A 499 20.69 36.19 -2.61
CA ASN A 499 20.30 37.61 -2.50
C ASN A 499 19.97 37.93 -1.04
N ASP A 500 18.86 37.39 -0.54
CA ASP A 500 18.39 37.52 0.84
C ASP A 500 18.08 36.16 1.51
N ALA A 501 18.36 35.05 0.80
CA ALA A 501 18.25 33.69 1.36
C ALA A 501 19.33 33.40 2.40
N GLU A 502 18.95 32.73 3.48
CA GLU A 502 19.84 32.12 4.46
C GLU A 502 20.43 30.82 3.91
N ILE A 503 21.75 30.68 3.92
CA ILE A 503 22.44 29.43 3.55
C ILE A 503 22.53 28.56 4.79
N LEU A 504 21.89 27.39 4.75
CA LEU A 504 21.91 26.40 5.81
C LEU A 504 22.95 25.30 5.59
N GLY A 505 23.30 25.02 4.35
CA GLY A 505 24.33 24.07 3.96
C GLY A 505 24.92 24.44 2.60
N ALA A 506 26.23 24.34 2.48
CA ALA A 506 26.97 24.69 1.27
C ALA A 506 28.08 23.68 0.97
N GLU A 507 28.49 23.61 -0.28
CA GLU A 507 29.67 22.88 -0.72
C GLU A 507 30.96 23.57 -0.22
N GLN A 508 32.09 22.91 -0.34
CA GLN A 508 33.39 23.40 0.15
C GLN A 508 33.79 24.75 -0.44
N ASP A 509 33.34 25.06 -1.67
CA ASP A 509 33.58 26.36 -2.32
C ASP A 509 32.55 27.43 -1.96
N GLY A 510 31.62 27.12 -1.05
CA GLY A 510 30.57 28.02 -0.58
C GLY A 510 29.30 28.03 -1.42
N ASN A 511 29.21 27.21 -2.51
CA ASN A 511 28.00 27.14 -3.33
C ASN A 511 26.85 26.50 -2.52
N PRO A 512 25.67 27.17 -2.44
CA PRO A 512 24.55 26.70 -1.61
C PRO A 512 23.96 25.36 -2.08
N ILE A 513 23.69 24.46 -1.12
CA ILE A 513 22.95 23.21 -1.30
C ILE A 513 21.59 23.27 -0.62
N LEU A 514 21.54 23.80 0.60
CA LEU A 514 20.30 23.98 1.37
C LEU A 514 20.13 25.45 1.70
N LEU A 515 19.04 26.03 1.21
CA LEU A 515 18.68 27.43 1.42
C LEU A 515 17.35 27.53 2.17
N ARG A 516 17.18 28.63 2.89
CA ARG A 516 15.93 29.09 3.49
C ARG A 516 15.67 30.54 3.09
N HIS A 517 14.47 30.80 2.61
CA HIS A 517 14.01 32.14 2.28
C HIS A 517 12.72 32.47 3.04
N ALA A 518 12.74 33.57 3.81
CA ALA A 518 11.54 34.09 4.46
C ALA A 518 10.71 34.87 3.45
N ILE A 519 9.45 34.50 3.26
CA ILE A 519 8.58 35.13 2.27
C ILE A 519 7.18 35.40 2.85
N GLY A 520 6.77 36.66 2.88
CA GLY A 520 5.50 37.03 3.50
C GLY A 520 5.47 36.69 4.99
N LYS A 521 4.55 35.78 5.40
CA LYS A 521 4.40 35.32 6.80
C LYS A 521 5.04 33.95 7.05
N GLY A 522 5.52 33.26 6.01
CA GLY A 522 6.09 31.93 6.11
C GLY A 522 7.48 31.85 5.48
N GLU A 523 7.85 30.68 5.02
CA GLU A 523 9.20 30.42 4.54
C GLU A 523 9.23 29.31 3.48
N ILE A 524 10.23 29.37 2.60
CA ILE A 524 10.50 28.37 1.60
C ILE A 524 11.90 27.81 1.82
N TYR A 525 12.04 26.49 1.79
CA TYR A 525 13.32 25.79 1.77
C TYR A 525 13.57 25.22 0.37
N LEU A 526 14.81 25.29 -0.07
CA LEU A 526 15.27 24.66 -1.30
C LEU A 526 16.47 23.76 -1.02
N MET A 527 16.34 22.49 -1.37
CA MET A 527 17.43 21.52 -1.50
C MET A 527 17.78 21.40 -2.98
N THR A 528 19.00 21.76 -3.38
CA THR A 528 19.40 21.78 -4.80
C THR A 528 19.84 20.42 -5.34
N VAL A 529 19.73 19.37 -4.53
CA VAL A 529 20.14 17.99 -4.84
C VAL A 529 19.05 16.98 -4.47
N PRO A 530 18.99 15.81 -5.12
CA PRO A 530 17.90 14.83 -4.97
C PRO A 530 18.04 13.97 -3.71
N MET A 531 17.85 14.59 -2.54
CA MET A 531 18.03 13.92 -1.24
C MET A 531 17.09 12.73 -1.06
N GLU A 532 15.81 12.88 -1.38
CA GLU A 532 14.81 11.83 -1.22
C GLU A 532 15.12 10.64 -2.12
N ARG A 533 15.42 10.88 -3.39
CA ARG A 533 15.84 9.82 -4.30
C ARG A 533 17.11 9.12 -3.82
N HIS A 534 18.09 9.90 -3.35
CA HIS A 534 19.33 9.31 -2.80
C HIS A 534 19.03 8.37 -1.64
N THR A 535 18.24 8.80 -0.66
CA THR A 535 17.89 7.97 0.50
C THR A 535 17.00 6.78 0.11
N ALA A 536 16.14 6.95 -0.89
CA ALA A 536 15.35 5.84 -1.42
C ALA A 536 16.19 4.72 -2.00
N VAL A 537 17.22 5.03 -2.80
CA VAL A 537 18.02 4.03 -3.52
C VAL A 537 19.29 3.58 -2.78
N THR A 538 19.63 4.21 -1.66
CA THR A 538 20.80 3.87 -0.87
C THR A 538 20.46 2.80 0.17
N PRO A 539 21.19 1.67 0.21
CA PRO A 539 21.01 0.67 1.25
C PRO A 539 21.24 1.25 2.65
N ASN A 540 20.38 0.85 3.60
CA ASN A 540 20.46 1.26 5.01
C ASN A 540 20.48 2.78 5.25
N ALA A 541 19.99 3.60 4.33
CA ALA A 541 20.02 5.06 4.42
C ALA A 541 19.31 5.62 5.66
N TYR A 542 18.45 4.84 6.29
CA TYR A 542 17.67 5.22 7.48
C TYR A 542 18.17 4.55 8.76
N ALA A 543 19.28 3.82 8.71
CA ALA A 543 19.88 3.19 9.87
C ALA A 543 20.58 4.22 10.78
N THR A 544 20.88 3.84 12.02
CA THR A 544 21.47 4.74 13.01
C THR A 544 22.93 5.12 12.72
N ASP A 545 23.62 4.32 11.94
CA ASP A 545 25.00 4.54 11.48
C ASP A 545 25.09 5.28 10.13
N ALA A 546 23.94 5.51 9.48
CA ALA A 546 23.86 6.37 8.30
C ALA A 546 23.83 7.85 8.67
N PRO A 547 24.18 8.78 7.74
CA PRO A 547 23.94 10.20 7.94
C PRO A 547 22.50 10.48 8.29
N ALA A 548 22.25 11.26 9.32
CA ALA A 548 20.89 11.48 9.85
C ALA A 548 20.06 12.45 8.96
N TRP A 549 19.74 12.02 7.74
CA TRP A 549 18.99 12.79 6.74
C TRP A 549 17.67 13.37 7.28
N TYR A 550 17.02 12.68 8.21
CA TYR A 550 15.80 13.16 8.87
C TYR A 550 15.98 14.48 9.65
N ARG A 551 17.21 14.90 9.98
CA ARG A 551 17.44 16.18 10.66
C ARG A 551 17.12 17.38 9.76
N ILE A 552 17.30 17.23 8.45
CA ILE A 552 16.87 18.23 7.48
C ILE A 552 15.34 18.37 7.54
N TYR A 553 14.62 17.25 7.53
CA TYR A 553 13.15 17.23 7.69
C TYR A 553 12.72 17.80 9.05
N LYS A 554 13.45 17.49 10.12
CA LYS A 554 13.19 18.04 11.46
C LYS A 554 13.33 19.57 11.49
N ARG A 555 14.31 20.13 10.77
CA ARG A 555 14.48 21.59 10.61
C ARG A 555 13.33 22.22 9.87
N ILE A 556 12.95 21.65 8.72
CA ILE A 556 11.85 22.12 7.85
C ILE A 556 10.51 22.05 8.60
N ALA A 557 10.29 20.99 9.36
CA ALA A 557 9.04 20.72 10.06
C ALA A 557 8.98 21.29 11.50
N ALA A 558 9.91 22.13 11.92
CA ALA A 558 10.01 22.58 13.30
C ALA A 558 8.68 23.13 13.85
N ASN A 559 7.96 23.94 13.05
CA ASN A 559 6.69 24.55 13.44
C ASN A 559 5.54 23.52 13.63
N VAL A 560 5.55 22.43 12.89
CA VAL A 560 4.51 21.37 13.03
C VAL A 560 4.88 20.38 14.12
N ILE A 561 6.19 20.07 14.29
CA ILE A 561 6.69 19.20 15.36
C ILE A 561 6.44 19.84 16.74
N ALA A 562 6.63 21.16 16.87
CA ALA A 562 6.36 21.89 18.12
C ALA A 562 4.91 21.80 18.61
N LYS A 563 3.98 21.43 17.74
CA LYS A 563 2.55 21.26 18.06
C LYS A 563 2.15 19.81 18.36
N ARG A 564 3.10 18.90 18.30
CA ARG A 564 2.84 17.49 18.65
C ARG A 564 2.72 17.33 20.16
N ILE A 565 1.86 16.41 20.58
CA ILE A 565 1.64 16.10 22.00
C ILE A 565 2.66 15.10 22.55
N ALA A 566 3.32 14.36 21.66
CA ALA A 566 4.35 13.40 22.02
C ALA A 566 5.50 13.38 20.99
N GLN A 567 6.71 13.20 21.48
CA GLN A 567 7.91 13.03 20.66
C GLN A 567 8.73 11.82 21.16
N SER A 568 9.51 11.23 20.26
CA SER A 568 10.51 10.20 20.58
C SER A 568 11.91 10.78 20.51
N GLY A 569 12.77 10.40 21.45
CA GLY A 569 14.21 10.68 21.38
C GLY A 569 14.97 9.77 20.42
N ASN A 570 14.34 8.70 19.93
CA ASN A 570 14.93 7.71 19.02
C ASN A 570 14.28 7.81 17.63
N PRO A 571 15.03 8.09 16.54
CA PRO A 571 14.47 8.21 15.18
C PRO A 571 13.92 6.89 14.62
N LEU A 572 14.25 5.74 15.21
CA LEU A 572 13.69 4.44 14.83
C LEU A 572 12.41 4.08 15.60
N VAL A 573 12.00 4.92 16.57
CA VAL A 573 10.71 4.80 17.25
C VAL A 573 9.76 5.85 16.67
N THR A 574 8.86 5.41 15.79
CA THR A 574 7.90 6.29 15.14
C THR A 574 6.64 6.46 15.97
N LEU A 575 6.09 7.66 15.99
CA LEU A 575 4.87 8.00 16.73
C LEU A 575 3.76 8.43 15.78
N THR A 576 2.51 8.04 16.11
CA THR A 576 1.30 8.50 15.45
C THR A 576 0.31 8.99 16.51
N GLU A 577 -0.33 10.13 16.27
CA GLU A 577 -1.27 10.77 17.23
C GLU A 577 -2.70 10.69 16.74
N HIS A 578 -3.61 10.27 17.63
CA HIS A 578 -5.03 10.10 17.35
C HIS A 578 -5.84 10.84 18.40
N PHE A 579 -6.71 11.77 17.98
CA PHE A 579 -7.48 12.60 18.87
C PHE A 579 -8.95 12.19 18.89
N PHE A 580 -9.49 11.99 20.07
CA PHE A 580 -10.90 11.71 20.29
C PHE A 580 -11.70 13.01 20.51
N SER A 581 -12.99 12.95 20.25
CA SER A 581 -13.87 14.13 20.34
C SER A 581 -14.04 14.69 21.75
N ASP A 582 -13.78 13.89 22.78
CA ASP A 582 -13.82 14.27 24.21
C ASP A 582 -12.51 14.87 24.72
N GLY A 583 -11.51 15.05 23.84
CA GLY A 583 -10.26 15.73 24.15
C GLY A 583 -9.12 14.83 24.64
N HIS A 584 -9.36 13.54 24.87
CA HIS A 584 -8.25 12.61 25.08
C HIS A 584 -7.59 12.21 23.74
N ALA A 585 -6.38 11.67 23.81
CA ALA A 585 -5.63 11.24 22.64
C ALA A 585 -5.01 9.86 22.85
N VAL A 586 -4.78 9.16 21.75
CA VAL A 586 -3.98 7.94 21.74
C VAL A 586 -2.72 8.18 20.91
N VAL A 587 -1.57 7.75 21.44
CA VAL A 587 -0.30 7.71 20.72
C VAL A 587 0.10 6.26 20.52
N ILE A 588 0.35 5.89 19.28
CA ILE A 588 0.92 4.59 18.94
C ILE A 588 2.42 4.82 18.68
N ALA A 589 3.25 4.15 19.46
CA ALA A 589 4.70 4.15 19.29
C ALA A 589 5.12 2.80 18.70
N VAL A 590 5.88 2.83 17.59
CA VAL A 590 6.38 1.61 16.95
C VAL A 590 7.90 1.65 16.92
N ASN A 591 8.52 0.64 17.52
CA ASN A 591 9.95 0.43 17.45
C ASN A 591 10.31 -0.34 16.18
N ASN A 592 11.02 0.31 15.28
CA ASN A 592 11.51 -0.26 14.02
C ASN A 592 13.01 -0.63 14.11
N SER A 593 13.55 -0.73 15.31
CA SER A 593 14.95 -1.06 15.54
C SER A 593 15.14 -2.55 15.89
N PRO A 594 16.34 -3.10 15.68
CA PRO A 594 16.68 -4.46 16.11
C PRO A 594 16.94 -4.59 17.62
N SER A 595 16.67 -3.55 18.40
CA SER A 595 16.90 -3.52 19.86
C SER A 595 15.63 -3.15 20.61
N GLU A 596 15.46 -3.67 21.81
CA GLU A 596 14.41 -3.23 22.73
C GLU A 596 14.66 -1.78 23.16
N VAL A 597 13.60 -0.99 23.29
CA VAL A 597 13.64 0.38 23.78
C VAL A 597 12.61 0.58 24.88
N PRO A 598 12.89 1.47 25.87
CA PRO A 598 11.86 1.88 26.82
C PRO A 598 10.69 2.54 26.10
N ALA A 599 9.46 2.24 26.52
CA ALA A 599 8.26 2.88 26.00
C ALA A 599 8.08 4.27 26.65
N THR A 600 9.04 5.15 26.41
CA THR A 600 9.08 6.51 26.98
C THR A 600 8.74 7.53 25.92
N LEU A 601 7.74 8.37 26.22
CA LEU A 601 7.35 9.51 25.39
C LEU A 601 7.83 10.81 26.02
N LEU A 602 8.32 11.73 25.21
CA LEU A 602 8.53 13.13 25.59
C LEU A 602 7.21 13.86 25.32
N LEU A 603 6.46 14.15 26.39
CA LEU A 603 5.14 14.76 26.30
C LEU A 603 5.22 16.28 26.26
N ALA A 604 4.33 16.90 25.48
CA ALA A 604 4.12 18.34 25.54
C ALA A 604 3.46 18.75 26.86
N ASP A 605 3.65 20.03 27.25
CA ASP A 605 3.13 20.57 28.50
C ASP A 605 1.63 20.33 28.67
N GLY A 606 1.27 19.86 29.87
CA GLY A 606 -0.12 19.59 30.25
C GLY A 606 -0.66 18.23 29.80
N TRP A 607 0.11 17.42 29.10
CA TRP A 607 -0.30 16.05 28.76
C TRP A 607 0.29 15.02 29.72
N THR A 608 -0.51 14.02 30.09
CA THR A 608 -0.11 12.92 30.97
C THR A 608 -0.59 11.58 30.43
N ILE A 609 0.17 10.51 30.73
CA ILE A 609 -0.23 9.14 30.38
C ILE A 609 -1.29 8.68 31.40
N LYS A 610 -2.49 8.39 30.90
CA LYS A 610 -3.58 7.79 31.70
C LYS A 610 -3.47 6.28 31.71
N TRP A 611 -3.12 5.68 30.58
CA TRP A 611 -3.02 4.23 30.40
C TRP A 611 -1.99 3.88 29.30
N GLN A 612 -1.34 2.74 29.45
CA GLN A 612 -0.47 2.16 28.43
C GLN A 612 -0.52 0.64 28.48
N ASN A 613 -0.37 -0.01 27.32
CA ASN A 613 -0.41 -1.47 27.26
C ASN A 613 0.91 -2.14 27.65
N LYS A 614 2.04 -1.44 27.56
CA LYS A 614 3.35 -1.95 27.96
C LYS A 614 4.35 -0.82 28.26
N SER A 615 5.34 -1.11 29.10
CA SER A 615 6.40 -0.19 29.52
C SER A 615 7.68 -0.29 28.70
N THR A 616 7.85 -1.34 27.91
CA THR A 616 8.97 -1.57 27.01
C THR A 616 8.44 -1.92 25.63
N VAL A 617 9.04 -1.38 24.59
CA VAL A 617 8.73 -1.76 23.21
C VAL A 617 9.83 -2.67 22.71
N LEU A 618 9.48 -3.93 22.50
CA LEU A 618 10.36 -4.95 21.94
C LEU A 618 10.83 -4.56 20.55
N LEU A 619 11.85 -5.25 20.06
CA LEU A 619 12.29 -5.05 18.68
C LEU A 619 11.12 -5.29 17.72
N GLN A 620 10.98 -4.43 16.75
CA GLN A 620 9.88 -4.46 15.77
C GLN A 620 8.50 -4.74 16.39
N ASP A 621 8.14 -3.93 17.38
CA ASP A 621 6.88 -4.03 18.10
C ASP A 621 6.30 -2.65 18.36
N GLY A 622 5.06 -2.57 18.84
CA GLY A 622 4.39 -1.32 19.14
C GLY A 622 3.88 -1.23 20.57
N ALA A 623 3.73 -0.02 21.07
CA ALA A 623 3.04 0.30 22.32
C ALA A 623 1.96 1.35 22.09
N VAL A 624 0.89 1.25 22.88
CA VAL A 624 -0.28 2.14 22.83
C VAL A 624 -0.36 2.93 24.12
N PHE A 625 -0.50 4.22 24.01
CA PHE A 625 -0.60 5.16 25.13
C PHE A 625 -1.90 5.97 25.02
N GLU A 626 -2.74 5.92 26.04
CA GLU A 626 -3.85 6.86 26.19
C GLU A 626 -3.38 8.06 26.98
N LEU A 627 -3.52 9.24 26.41
CA LEU A 627 -3.08 10.50 26.95
C LEU A 627 -4.30 11.38 27.27
N VAL A 628 -4.20 12.12 28.37
CA VAL A 628 -5.21 13.10 28.77
C VAL A 628 -4.54 14.43 29.09
N ARG A 629 -5.31 15.50 28.93
CA ARG A 629 -4.94 16.83 29.39
C ARG A 629 -5.90 17.19 30.53
N PRO A 630 -5.38 17.35 31.77
CA PRO A 630 -6.20 17.69 32.94
C PRO A 630 -6.94 19.00 32.79
#